data_608a96500368feae1478520fd5a883f8
#
_entry.id   608a96500368feae1478520fd5a883f8
#
_cell.length_a   1.000
_cell.length_b   1.000
_cell.length_c   1.000
_cell.angle_alpha   90.00
_cell.angle_beta   90.00
_cell.angle_gamma   90.00
#
_symmetry.space_group_name_H-M   'P 1'
#
loop_
_entity.id
_entity.type
_entity.pdbx_description
1 polymer ?
#
loop_
_entity_poly.entity_id
_entity_poly.type
_entity_poly.pdbx_seq_one_letter_code
_entity_poly.pdbx_strand_id
1 'polypeptide(L)'
;MLAKVYSAGLFGIDGFPVTVEVDAQNRLDYFEVVGLPDAAVKEAKERVRTACENTGYPFPECSLLINLAPADRRKEGSGFDAAILTGILSAVGVIRSTVKLGDKCFVGELSLSGEFRPVRGVLSMCVAARDAGMTEFYTSVENAAEAAAVEGISVYGVSTMRALIDHLNGRRVLAPVTRVSASASEKDVYEVDFSDVKGQKLAKRAMEIAAAGGHNILLIGPPGTGKSMLAKRLPTILPPLTFGEAIEATKVHSVSGTLPEGVSLLRRRPFRSPHHTMSPISLVGGGSNPMPGEVSLAHNGVLFLDELPEFPKQVTDGLRQPIEDGKVTITRANGRVTFPCSFMMVAAMNPCRCGYFGDPTRKCTCKPEDVRRYMSRISGPMLDRIDIQIELPSVTYDELSAKEDPATLERSADVRKRVCEARKFAKERMKAEDEAHGYEHSPAEKPLHCNAQLDPASIRRYCVMTEEASDLLRAAFENLGLSARGHDRILRVARTIADLAKCKVIQAEHIAEAVQLRSLDRKYWGE
;
A
#
# COMPACT_ATOMS: atom_id res chain seq x y z
N MET A 1 -18.10 -4.27 -41.83
CA MET A 1 -17.64 -2.87 -41.57
C MET A 1 -16.75 -2.91 -40.35
N LEU A 2 -15.58 -2.26 -40.41
CA LEU A 2 -14.60 -2.26 -39.31
C LEU A 2 -14.91 -1.12 -38.34
N ALA A 3 -15.07 -1.43 -37.05
CA ALA A 3 -15.15 -0.47 -35.97
C ALA A 3 -13.97 -0.61 -35.01
N LYS A 4 -13.53 0.49 -34.42
CA LYS A 4 -12.43 0.53 -33.46
C LYS A 4 -12.86 1.29 -32.22
N VAL A 5 -12.76 0.64 -31.06
CA VAL A 5 -13.04 1.20 -29.75
C VAL A 5 -11.90 0.87 -28.78
N TYR A 6 -11.87 1.51 -27.63
CA TYR A 6 -10.79 1.33 -26.67
C TYR A 6 -11.32 0.84 -25.32
N SER A 7 -10.54 0.01 -24.71
CA SER A 7 -10.71 -0.52 -23.36
C SER A 7 -9.37 -0.47 -22.62
N ALA A 8 -9.33 -0.99 -21.41
CA ALA A 8 -8.11 -1.18 -20.65
C ALA A 8 -8.13 -2.51 -19.93
N GLY A 9 -6.96 -3.14 -19.83
CA GLY A 9 -6.73 -4.38 -19.09
C GLY A 9 -5.77 -4.14 -17.93
N LEU A 10 -5.57 -5.18 -17.09
CA LEU A 10 -4.66 -5.17 -15.96
C LEU A 10 -3.50 -6.14 -16.17
N PHE A 11 -2.31 -5.72 -15.74
CA PHE A 11 -1.16 -6.57 -15.55
C PHE A 11 -0.49 -6.25 -14.21
N GLY A 12 -0.67 -7.13 -13.23
CA GLY A 12 -0.31 -6.81 -11.85
C GLY A 12 -1.20 -5.70 -11.29
N ILE A 13 -0.60 -4.58 -10.87
CA ILE A 13 -1.32 -3.39 -10.42
C ILE A 13 -1.44 -2.30 -11.51
N ASP A 14 -0.80 -2.48 -12.63
CA ASP A 14 -0.78 -1.48 -13.69
C ASP A 14 -1.82 -1.79 -14.77
N GLY A 15 -2.51 -0.75 -15.19
CA GLY A 15 -3.38 -0.81 -16.35
C GLY A 15 -2.57 -0.76 -17.65
N PHE A 16 -3.15 -1.29 -18.72
CA PHE A 16 -2.64 -1.09 -20.07
C PHE A 16 -3.79 -0.87 -21.05
N PRO A 17 -3.63 -0.02 -22.06
CA PRO A 17 -4.68 0.24 -23.04
C PRO A 17 -4.88 -0.99 -23.94
N VAL A 18 -6.13 -1.25 -24.26
CA VAL A 18 -6.55 -2.33 -25.19
C VAL A 18 -7.37 -1.72 -26.31
N THR A 19 -6.94 -1.98 -27.53
CA THR A 19 -7.75 -1.66 -28.71
C THR A 19 -8.65 -2.83 -29.03
N VAL A 20 -9.95 -2.58 -29.16
CA VAL A 20 -10.96 -3.55 -29.56
C VAL A 20 -11.36 -3.23 -31.01
N GLU A 21 -10.96 -4.07 -31.94
CA GLU A 21 -11.30 -3.95 -33.36
C GLU A 21 -12.36 -4.99 -33.68
N VAL A 22 -13.50 -4.54 -34.22
CA VAL A 22 -14.63 -5.40 -34.58
C VAL A 22 -14.85 -5.31 -36.07
N ASP A 23 -14.65 -6.43 -36.77
CA ASP A 23 -15.02 -6.55 -38.19
C ASP A 23 -16.35 -7.34 -38.35
N ALA A 24 -17.36 -6.65 -38.83
CA ALA A 24 -18.66 -7.21 -39.11
C ALA A 24 -18.83 -7.42 -40.64
N GLN A 25 -18.91 -8.68 -41.06
CA GLN A 25 -19.04 -9.09 -42.46
C GLN A 25 -20.38 -9.81 -42.70
N ASN A 26 -21.02 -9.48 -43.79
CA ASN A 26 -22.28 -10.13 -44.17
C ASN A 26 -22.02 -11.57 -44.70
N ARG A 27 -21.77 -12.48 -43.78
CA ARG A 27 -21.49 -13.91 -43.99
C ARG A 27 -22.25 -14.74 -42.95
N LEU A 28 -22.19 -16.06 -43.04
CA LEU A 28 -22.75 -16.99 -42.04
C LEU A 28 -22.34 -16.59 -40.61
N ASP A 29 -23.27 -16.76 -39.68
CA ASP A 29 -23.08 -16.40 -38.25
C ASP A 29 -21.84 -17.05 -37.70
N TYR A 30 -20.86 -16.21 -37.35
CA TYR A 30 -19.57 -16.61 -36.78
C TYR A 30 -19.15 -15.55 -35.78
N PHE A 31 -18.73 -15.98 -34.59
CA PHE A 31 -18.25 -15.06 -33.56
C PHE A 31 -16.94 -15.59 -33.00
N GLU A 32 -15.88 -14.85 -33.18
CA GLU A 32 -14.56 -15.19 -32.65
C GLU A 32 -13.88 -13.99 -32.03
N VAL A 33 -13.22 -14.23 -30.87
CA VAL A 33 -12.37 -13.25 -30.18
C VAL A 33 -10.92 -13.72 -30.26
N VAL A 34 -10.06 -12.89 -30.82
CA VAL A 34 -8.62 -13.14 -30.96
C VAL A 34 -7.79 -12.09 -30.18
N GLY A 35 -6.51 -12.31 -29.97
CA GLY A 35 -5.62 -11.41 -29.24
C GLY A 35 -5.32 -11.88 -27.81
N LEU A 36 -5.10 -13.19 -27.63
CA LEU A 36 -4.81 -13.86 -26.35
C LEU A 36 -5.90 -13.68 -25.28
N PRO A 37 -7.19 -13.91 -25.61
CA PRO A 37 -8.26 -13.89 -24.62
C PRO A 37 -8.14 -15.07 -23.65
N ASP A 38 -8.45 -14.86 -22.37
CA ASP A 38 -8.65 -15.96 -21.41
C ASP A 38 -10.02 -16.64 -21.59
N ALA A 39 -10.36 -17.59 -20.73
CA ALA A 39 -11.64 -18.29 -20.78
C ALA A 39 -12.82 -17.32 -20.57
N ALA A 40 -12.69 -16.38 -19.62
CA ALA A 40 -13.76 -15.43 -19.30
C ALA A 40 -14.06 -14.46 -20.47
N VAL A 41 -13.02 -14.04 -21.19
CA VAL A 41 -13.16 -13.22 -22.42
C VAL A 41 -13.76 -14.03 -23.56
N LYS A 42 -13.43 -15.32 -23.68
CA LYS A 42 -14.05 -16.20 -24.70
C LYS A 42 -15.53 -16.44 -24.44
N GLU A 43 -15.93 -16.52 -23.17
CA GLU A 43 -17.34 -16.64 -22.76
C GLU A 43 -18.15 -15.33 -22.94
N ALA A 44 -17.49 -14.21 -23.22
CA ALA A 44 -18.15 -12.93 -23.48
C ALA A 44 -19.19 -13.00 -24.60
N LYS A 45 -19.04 -13.94 -25.57
CA LYS A 45 -19.98 -14.12 -26.67
C LYS A 45 -21.43 -14.23 -26.19
N GLU A 46 -21.70 -15.15 -25.28
CA GLU A 46 -23.08 -15.40 -24.82
C GLU A 46 -23.60 -14.25 -23.95
N ARG A 47 -22.73 -13.67 -23.10
CA ARG A 47 -23.11 -12.50 -22.28
C ARG A 47 -23.43 -11.30 -23.15
N VAL A 48 -22.57 -10.94 -24.11
CA VAL A 48 -22.70 -9.80 -24.99
C VAL A 48 -23.92 -9.95 -25.90
N ARG A 49 -24.17 -11.16 -26.45
CA ARG A 49 -25.34 -11.46 -27.27
C ARG A 49 -26.62 -11.23 -26.48
N THR A 50 -26.76 -11.90 -25.34
CA THR A 50 -27.96 -11.82 -24.51
C THR A 50 -28.18 -10.41 -23.96
N ALA A 51 -27.10 -9.72 -23.53
CA ALA A 51 -27.17 -8.33 -23.08
C ALA A 51 -27.64 -7.39 -24.19
N CYS A 52 -27.21 -7.59 -25.45
CA CYS A 52 -27.65 -6.81 -26.60
C CYS A 52 -29.15 -6.95 -26.81
N GLU A 53 -29.65 -8.18 -26.89
CA GLU A 53 -31.06 -8.48 -27.11
C GLU A 53 -31.96 -7.93 -25.99
N ASN A 54 -31.56 -8.12 -24.72
CA ASN A 54 -32.32 -7.64 -23.57
C ASN A 54 -32.27 -6.11 -23.40
N THR A 55 -31.32 -5.42 -24.03
CA THR A 55 -31.29 -3.95 -24.07
C THR A 55 -32.18 -3.37 -25.18
N GLY A 56 -32.82 -4.23 -25.96
CA GLY A 56 -33.79 -3.85 -27.03
C GLY A 56 -33.13 -3.60 -28.39
N TYR A 57 -31.91 -4.08 -28.58
CA TYR A 57 -31.23 -4.07 -29.88
C TYR A 57 -31.04 -5.50 -30.37
N PRO A 58 -31.49 -5.84 -31.61
CA PRO A 58 -31.26 -7.17 -32.15
C PRO A 58 -29.76 -7.44 -32.30
N PHE A 59 -29.32 -8.61 -31.88
CA PHE A 59 -27.94 -9.01 -32.14
C PHE A 59 -27.74 -9.25 -33.63
N PRO A 60 -26.67 -8.74 -34.27
CA PRO A 60 -26.52 -8.84 -35.72
C PRO A 60 -26.28 -10.28 -36.17
N GLU A 61 -27.06 -10.70 -37.19
CA GLU A 61 -26.90 -11.98 -37.87
C GLU A 61 -25.81 -11.89 -38.95
N CYS A 62 -24.55 -11.79 -38.52
CA CYS A 62 -23.42 -11.65 -39.42
C CYS A 62 -22.14 -12.26 -38.78
N SER A 63 -21.10 -12.43 -39.58
CA SER A 63 -19.79 -12.86 -39.05
C SER A 63 -19.10 -11.72 -38.31
N LEU A 64 -18.78 -11.95 -37.05
CA LEU A 64 -18.09 -11.02 -36.14
C LEU A 64 -16.72 -11.56 -35.77
N LEU A 65 -15.67 -10.86 -36.21
CA LEU A 65 -14.30 -11.09 -35.73
C LEU A 65 -13.88 -9.93 -34.85
N ILE A 66 -13.50 -10.25 -33.60
CA ILE A 66 -13.11 -9.27 -32.60
C ILE A 66 -11.64 -9.46 -32.27
N ASN A 67 -10.81 -8.46 -32.51
CA ASN A 67 -9.39 -8.47 -32.18
C ASN A 67 -9.12 -7.56 -30.99
N LEU A 68 -8.47 -8.12 -29.96
CA LEU A 68 -8.03 -7.40 -28.77
C LEU A 68 -6.52 -7.16 -28.83
N ALA A 69 -6.11 -5.98 -29.25
CA ALA A 69 -4.70 -5.60 -29.36
C ALA A 69 -4.21 -4.86 -28.09
N PRO A 70 -2.94 -5.00 -27.70
CA PRO A 70 -1.85 -5.70 -28.35
C PRO A 70 -1.87 -7.22 -28.09
N ALA A 71 -1.36 -8.02 -29.04
CA ALA A 71 -1.39 -9.48 -28.96
C ALA A 71 -0.28 -10.10 -28.07
N ASP A 72 0.65 -9.30 -27.56
CA ASP A 72 1.74 -9.72 -26.68
C ASP A 72 1.30 -9.80 -25.19
N ARG A 73 0.13 -9.26 -24.85
CA ARG A 73 -0.43 -9.27 -23.49
C ARG A 73 -1.72 -10.08 -23.44
N ARG A 74 -1.82 -10.93 -22.43
CA ARG A 74 -3.05 -11.70 -22.17
C ARG A 74 -4.14 -10.77 -21.65
N LYS A 75 -5.37 -10.93 -22.14
CA LYS A 75 -6.56 -10.23 -21.68
C LYS A 75 -7.35 -11.14 -20.76
N GLU A 76 -7.50 -10.74 -19.51
CA GLU A 76 -8.10 -11.52 -18.45
C GLU A 76 -9.34 -10.83 -17.90
N GLY A 77 -10.37 -11.63 -17.58
CA GLY A 77 -11.58 -11.18 -16.95
C GLY A 77 -12.64 -10.60 -17.91
N SER A 78 -13.79 -10.26 -17.34
CA SER A 78 -15.01 -9.85 -18.06
C SER A 78 -15.10 -8.34 -18.36
N GLY A 79 -14.08 -7.56 -17.98
CA GLY A 79 -14.11 -6.08 -18.11
C GLY A 79 -14.17 -5.54 -19.54
N PHE A 80 -14.02 -6.40 -20.56
CA PHE A 80 -14.05 -6.01 -21.96
C PHE A 80 -15.45 -6.08 -22.60
N ASP A 81 -16.44 -6.66 -21.91
CA ASP A 81 -17.79 -6.89 -22.46
C ASP A 81 -18.41 -5.59 -22.99
N ALA A 82 -18.32 -4.50 -22.22
CA ALA A 82 -18.85 -3.20 -22.62
C ALA A 82 -18.19 -2.65 -23.90
N ALA A 83 -16.87 -2.79 -24.03
CA ALA A 83 -16.13 -2.35 -25.20
C ALA A 83 -16.44 -3.21 -26.43
N ILE A 84 -16.53 -4.53 -26.25
CA ILE A 84 -16.89 -5.48 -27.31
C ILE A 84 -18.27 -5.14 -27.85
N LEU A 85 -19.29 -4.99 -26.97
CA LEU A 85 -20.65 -4.66 -27.43
C LEU A 85 -20.74 -3.28 -28.07
N THR A 86 -20.03 -2.29 -27.52
CA THR A 86 -19.95 -0.95 -28.13
C THR A 86 -19.36 -1.01 -29.54
N GLY A 87 -18.29 -1.81 -29.73
CA GLY A 87 -17.65 -2.03 -31.03
C GLY A 87 -18.58 -2.72 -32.02
N ILE A 88 -19.34 -3.76 -31.61
CA ILE A 88 -20.30 -4.46 -32.43
C ILE A 88 -21.41 -3.49 -32.88
N LEU A 89 -22.00 -2.76 -31.94
CA LEU A 89 -23.11 -1.81 -32.23
C LEU A 89 -22.66 -0.62 -33.09
N SER A 90 -21.38 -0.25 -33.00
CA SER A 90 -20.78 0.75 -33.89
C SER A 90 -20.59 0.18 -35.31
N ALA A 91 -20.11 -1.07 -35.44
CA ALA A 91 -19.87 -1.72 -36.72
C ALA A 91 -21.17 -1.93 -37.53
N VAL A 92 -22.29 -2.15 -36.84
CA VAL A 92 -23.61 -2.33 -37.49
C VAL A 92 -24.44 -1.05 -37.55
N GLY A 93 -23.89 0.10 -37.11
CA GLY A 93 -24.55 1.41 -37.28
C GLY A 93 -25.63 1.77 -36.24
N VAL A 94 -25.78 1.00 -35.17
CA VAL A 94 -26.67 1.35 -34.04
C VAL A 94 -26.11 2.57 -33.30
N ILE A 95 -24.80 2.62 -33.11
CA ILE A 95 -24.10 3.84 -32.71
C ILE A 95 -23.74 4.60 -33.98
N ARG A 96 -24.16 5.86 -34.05
CA ARG A 96 -24.02 6.67 -35.26
C ARG A 96 -22.58 6.86 -35.65
N SER A 97 -22.25 6.81 -36.93
CA SER A 97 -20.86 7.01 -37.46
C SER A 97 -20.28 8.40 -37.16
N THR A 98 -21.12 9.36 -36.82
CA THR A 98 -20.71 10.72 -36.40
C THR A 98 -20.12 10.75 -34.99
N VAL A 99 -20.31 9.70 -34.18
CA VAL A 99 -19.78 9.60 -32.83
C VAL A 99 -18.28 9.25 -32.89
N LYS A 100 -17.46 10.14 -32.37
CA LYS A 100 -15.99 9.87 -32.24
C LYS A 100 -15.77 8.94 -31.03
N LEU A 101 -15.28 7.74 -31.29
CA LEU A 101 -14.97 6.74 -30.26
C LEU A 101 -13.46 6.68 -29.94
N GLY A 102 -12.63 7.42 -30.69
CA GLY A 102 -11.18 7.35 -30.60
C GLY A 102 -10.57 7.91 -29.32
N ASP A 103 -11.32 8.72 -28.58
CA ASP A 103 -10.93 9.36 -27.32
C ASP A 103 -11.68 8.81 -26.09
N LYS A 104 -12.41 7.70 -26.26
CA LYS A 104 -13.28 7.09 -25.25
C LYS A 104 -12.83 5.69 -24.88
N CYS A 105 -12.76 5.42 -23.59
CA CYS A 105 -12.41 4.10 -23.04
C CYS A 105 -13.63 3.48 -22.33
N PHE A 106 -13.93 2.22 -22.63
CA PHE A 106 -15.06 1.49 -22.08
C PHE A 106 -14.57 0.29 -21.27
N VAL A 107 -14.91 0.25 -19.97
CA VAL A 107 -14.52 -0.82 -19.05
C VAL A 107 -15.70 -1.23 -18.19
N GLY A 108 -16.13 -2.48 -18.29
CA GLY A 108 -17.22 -3.00 -17.49
C GLY A 108 -17.66 -4.39 -17.96
N GLU A 109 -18.01 -5.24 -17.00
CA GLU A 109 -18.70 -6.48 -17.24
C GLU A 109 -20.17 -6.21 -17.52
N LEU A 110 -20.80 -6.99 -18.38
CA LEU A 110 -22.23 -6.89 -18.64
C LEU A 110 -22.97 -8.07 -18.02
N SER A 111 -24.06 -7.79 -17.30
CA SER A 111 -25.05 -8.80 -16.95
C SER A 111 -25.85 -9.21 -18.18
N LEU A 112 -26.56 -10.32 -18.11
CA LEU A 112 -27.45 -10.75 -19.19
C LEU A 112 -28.60 -9.75 -19.44
N SER A 113 -28.98 -8.93 -18.47
CA SER A 113 -29.93 -7.82 -18.59
C SER A 113 -29.33 -6.55 -19.25
N GLY A 114 -28.02 -6.53 -19.51
CA GLY A 114 -27.29 -5.39 -20.06
C GLY A 114 -26.92 -4.33 -19.05
N GLU A 115 -26.95 -4.66 -17.75
CA GLU A 115 -26.45 -3.80 -16.67
C GLU A 115 -24.92 -3.87 -16.59
N PHE A 116 -24.29 -2.72 -16.31
CA PHE A 116 -22.85 -2.66 -16.01
C PHE A 116 -22.58 -3.17 -14.61
N ARG A 117 -21.67 -4.13 -14.49
CA ARG A 117 -21.18 -4.66 -13.23
C ARG A 117 -19.78 -4.14 -12.91
N PRO A 118 -19.45 -3.99 -11.63
CA PRO A 118 -18.14 -3.52 -11.21
C PRO A 118 -17.04 -4.54 -11.56
N VAL A 119 -15.87 -4.00 -11.91
CA VAL A 119 -14.66 -4.76 -12.17
C VAL A 119 -13.54 -4.29 -11.24
N ARG A 120 -12.52 -5.14 -11.04
CA ARG A 120 -11.38 -4.82 -10.17
C ARG A 120 -10.34 -3.99 -10.92
N GLY A 121 -9.63 -3.10 -10.19
CA GLY A 121 -8.50 -2.36 -10.73
C GLY A 121 -8.86 -1.23 -11.66
N VAL A 122 -10.07 -0.69 -11.57
CA VAL A 122 -10.56 0.37 -12.45
C VAL A 122 -9.72 1.63 -12.36
N LEU A 123 -9.19 1.97 -11.16
CA LEU A 123 -8.27 3.10 -11.01
C LEU A 123 -7.05 2.96 -11.92
N SER A 124 -6.43 1.79 -11.93
CA SER A 124 -5.26 1.50 -12.78
C SER A 124 -5.59 1.55 -14.27
N MET A 125 -6.75 1.02 -14.64
CA MET A 125 -7.25 1.05 -16.02
C MET A 125 -7.53 2.49 -16.48
N CYS A 126 -8.13 3.32 -15.62
CA CYS A 126 -8.41 4.72 -15.90
C CYS A 126 -7.12 5.55 -16.04
N VAL A 127 -6.11 5.30 -15.19
CA VAL A 127 -4.78 5.92 -15.34
C VAL A 127 -4.16 5.55 -16.69
N ALA A 128 -4.20 4.27 -17.08
CA ALA A 128 -3.66 3.82 -18.37
C ALA A 128 -4.41 4.42 -19.56
N ALA A 129 -5.73 4.57 -19.48
CA ALA A 129 -6.53 5.22 -20.50
C ALA A 129 -6.15 6.70 -20.67
N ARG A 130 -6.01 7.45 -19.57
CA ARG A 130 -5.55 8.84 -19.58
C ARG A 130 -4.16 8.98 -20.20
N ASP A 131 -3.22 8.14 -19.79
CA ASP A 131 -1.83 8.17 -20.27
C ASP A 131 -1.73 7.79 -21.76
N ALA A 132 -2.71 7.04 -22.27
CA ALA A 132 -2.90 6.75 -23.70
C ALA A 132 -3.61 7.87 -24.48
N GLY A 133 -3.96 9.00 -23.82
CA GLY A 133 -4.58 10.17 -24.45
C GLY A 133 -6.10 10.10 -24.55
N MET A 134 -6.77 9.20 -23.84
CA MET A 134 -8.24 9.17 -23.76
C MET A 134 -8.74 10.33 -22.89
N THR A 135 -9.85 10.93 -23.31
CA THR A 135 -10.49 12.06 -22.62
C THR A 135 -11.72 11.68 -21.83
N GLU A 136 -12.33 10.53 -22.16
CA GLU A 136 -13.53 10.02 -21.52
C GLU A 136 -13.38 8.55 -21.12
N PHE A 137 -13.85 8.21 -19.92
CA PHE A 137 -13.80 6.85 -19.36
C PHE A 137 -15.19 6.43 -18.87
N TYR A 138 -15.69 5.32 -19.38
CA TYR A 138 -17.01 4.77 -19.09
C TYR A 138 -16.87 3.47 -18.30
N THR A 139 -17.52 3.41 -17.14
CA THR A 139 -17.47 2.22 -16.26
C THR A 139 -18.78 2.08 -15.47
N SER A 140 -18.92 1.04 -14.64
CA SER A 140 -20.10 0.89 -13.79
C SER A 140 -20.27 2.06 -12.81
N VAL A 141 -21.48 2.31 -12.34
CA VAL A 141 -21.76 3.36 -11.34
C VAL A 141 -20.94 3.13 -10.07
N GLU A 142 -20.77 1.87 -9.65
CA GLU A 142 -20.02 1.50 -8.45
C GLU A 142 -18.51 1.80 -8.58
N ASN A 143 -17.94 1.62 -9.76
CA ASN A 143 -16.53 1.91 -10.04
C ASN A 143 -16.26 3.39 -10.35
N ALA A 144 -17.29 4.15 -10.70
CA ALA A 144 -17.11 5.50 -11.22
C ALA A 144 -16.47 6.46 -10.22
N ALA A 145 -16.76 6.32 -8.92
CA ALA A 145 -16.15 7.12 -7.86
C ALA A 145 -14.64 6.87 -7.74
N GLU A 146 -14.21 5.60 -7.87
CA GLU A 146 -12.80 5.19 -7.87
C GLU A 146 -12.07 5.75 -9.09
N ALA A 147 -12.64 5.59 -10.30
CA ALA A 147 -12.06 6.10 -11.54
C ALA A 147 -11.96 7.63 -11.54
N ALA A 148 -12.95 8.35 -10.97
CA ALA A 148 -12.99 9.81 -10.90
C ALA A 148 -11.87 10.43 -10.04
N ALA A 149 -11.12 9.63 -9.26
CA ALA A 149 -9.91 10.09 -8.58
C ALA A 149 -8.78 10.46 -9.56
N VAL A 150 -8.81 9.96 -10.81
CA VAL A 150 -7.80 10.24 -11.83
C VAL A 150 -8.01 11.62 -12.43
N GLU A 151 -6.96 12.46 -12.42
CA GLU A 151 -6.98 13.78 -13.04
C GLU A 151 -6.78 13.70 -14.57
N GLY A 152 -7.42 14.62 -15.29
CA GLY A 152 -7.19 14.78 -16.74
C GLY A 152 -8.05 13.89 -17.64
N ILE A 153 -9.03 13.17 -17.08
CA ILE A 153 -10.01 12.37 -17.83
C ILE A 153 -11.41 12.54 -17.22
N SER A 154 -12.44 12.62 -18.04
CA SER A 154 -13.85 12.70 -17.62
C SER A 154 -14.42 11.30 -17.43
N VAL A 155 -14.92 10.99 -16.23
CA VAL A 155 -15.45 9.66 -15.89
C VAL A 155 -16.97 9.67 -15.90
N TYR A 156 -17.56 8.66 -16.53
CA TYR A 156 -18.99 8.46 -16.60
C TYR A 156 -19.39 7.13 -15.97
N GLY A 157 -20.28 7.20 -14.96
CA GLY A 157 -20.90 6.02 -14.36
C GLY A 157 -22.08 5.57 -15.20
N VAL A 158 -22.03 4.35 -15.70
CA VAL A 158 -23.02 3.76 -16.57
C VAL A 158 -23.79 2.66 -15.83
N SER A 159 -25.11 2.73 -15.81
CA SER A 159 -25.96 1.71 -15.20
C SER A 159 -26.28 0.56 -16.17
N THR A 160 -26.58 0.89 -17.44
CA THR A 160 -26.99 -0.10 -18.44
C THR A 160 -26.39 0.23 -19.81
N MET A 161 -26.22 -0.79 -20.65
CA MET A 161 -25.76 -0.61 -22.02
C MET A 161 -26.67 0.30 -22.82
N ARG A 162 -27.99 0.26 -22.58
CA ARG A 162 -28.95 1.18 -23.20
C ARG A 162 -28.66 2.63 -22.84
N ALA A 163 -28.39 2.93 -21.58
CA ALA A 163 -28.03 4.28 -21.14
C ALA A 163 -26.76 4.79 -21.83
N LEU A 164 -25.75 3.91 -22.02
CA LEU A 164 -24.56 4.23 -22.78
C LEU A 164 -24.84 4.56 -24.24
N ILE A 165 -25.63 3.72 -24.92
CA ILE A 165 -26.01 3.92 -26.33
C ILE A 165 -26.80 5.23 -26.52
N ASP A 166 -27.73 5.52 -25.61
CA ASP A 166 -28.53 6.75 -25.65
C ASP A 166 -27.63 7.98 -25.41
N HIS A 167 -26.64 7.89 -24.53
CA HIS A 167 -25.66 8.94 -24.30
C HIS A 167 -24.77 9.17 -25.55
N LEU A 168 -24.20 8.12 -26.10
CA LEU A 168 -23.31 8.21 -27.27
C LEU A 168 -24.06 8.78 -28.49
N ASN A 169 -25.34 8.41 -28.68
CA ASN A 169 -26.17 8.92 -29.75
C ASN A 169 -26.79 10.31 -29.47
N GLY A 170 -26.52 10.92 -28.32
CA GLY A 170 -27.02 12.23 -27.93
C GLY A 170 -28.51 12.27 -27.57
N ARG A 171 -29.14 11.12 -27.33
CA ARG A 171 -30.57 11.04 -26.92
C ARG A 171 -30.77 11.40 -25.44
N ARG A 172 -29.88 10.92 -24.59
CA ARG A 172 -29.85 11.18 -23.13
C ARG A 172 -28.42 11.31 -22.66
N VAL A 173 -28.00 12.51 -22.30
CA VAL A 173 -26.61 12.79 -21.89
C VAL A 173 -26.41 12.36 -20.44
N LEU A 174 -25.37 11.54 -20.20
CA LEU A 174 -24.88 11.24 -18.86
C LEU A 174 -24.04 12.43 -18.38
N ALA A 175 -24.17 12.77 -17.11
CA ALA A 175 -23.27 13.74 -16.49
C ALA A 175 -21.96 13.05 -16.05
N PRO A 176 -20.80 13.68 -16.23
CA PRO A 176 -19.57 13.16 -15.68
C PRO A 176 -19.64 13.13 -14.16
N VAL A 177 -19.02 12.14 -13.56
CA VAL A 177 -18.98 12.01 -12.09
C VAL A 177 -18.16 13.16 -11.50
N THR A 178 -18.76 13.86 -10.56
CA THR A 178 -18.09 14.96 -9.89
C THR A 178 -16.94 14.41 -9.04
N ARG A 179 -15.77 14.92 -9.30
CA ARG A 179 -14.57 14.55 -8.58
C ARG A 179 -14.70 14.96 -7.10
N VAL A 180 -14.51 14.01 -6.20
CA VAL A 180 -14.36 14.31 -4.78
C VAL A 180 -12.97 14.89 -4.59
N SER A 181 -12.88 16.23 -4.39
CA SER A 181 -11.59 16.89 -4.20
C SER A 181 -10.87 16.31 -2.99
N ALA A 182 -9.56 16.15 -3.11
CA ALA A 182 -8.69 15.72 -2.00
C ALA A 182 -8.75 16.70 -0.79
N SER A 183 -9.27 17.91 -1.00
CA SER A 183 -9.41 18.97 0.00
C SER A 183 -10.71 18.93 0.81
N ALA A 184 -11.65 18.05 0.52
CA ALA A 184 -12.84 17.90 1.36
C ALA A 184 -12.39 17.39 2.73
N SER A 185 -12.39 18.29 3.68
CA SER A 185 -11.99 18.14 5.08
C SER A 185 -12.97 17.27 5.87
N GLU A 186 -13.15 16.04 5.46
CA GLU A 186 -13.57 15.04 6.43
C GLU A 186 -12.38 14.86 7.36
N LYS A 187 -12.52 15.37 8.58
CA LYS A 187 -11.56 15.12 9.66
C LYS A 187 -11.32 13.61 9.67
N ASP A 188 -10.05 13.20 9.56
CA ASP A 188 -9.65 11.81 9.76
C ASP A 188 -10.05 11.40 11.17
N VAL A 189 -11.31 10.99 11.35
CA VAL A 189 -11.81 10.55 12.63
C VAL A 189 -11.36 9.10 12.79
N TYR A 190 -10.29 8.91 13.55
CA TYR A 190 -9.91 7.60 14.03
C TYR A 190 -10.77 7.27 15.26
N GLU A 191 -11.22 6.03 15.35
CA GLU A 191 -11.97 5.53 16.52
C GLU A 191 -11.10 5.36 17.76
N VAL A 192 -9.77 5.42 17.61
CA VAL A 192 -8.77 5.23 18.66
C VAL A 192 -7.83 6.43 18.72
N ASP A 193 -7.36 6.76 19.93
CA ASP A 193 -6.43 7.86 20.17
C ASP A 193 -5.23 7.40 21.01
N PHE A 194 -4.11 8.08 20.86
CA PHE A 194 -2.89 7.82 21.61
C PHE A 194 -3.06 8.08 23.11
N SER A 195 -3.98 8.96 23.48
CA SER A 195 -4.37 9.25 24.86
C SER A 195 -5.06 8.08 25.57
N ASP A 196 -5.61 7.10 24.84
CA ASP A 196 -6.20 5.90 25.45
C ASP A 196 -5.14 5.00 26.12
N VAL A 197 -3.86 5.14 25.75
CA VAL A 197 -2.76 4.37 26.32
C VAL A 197 -2.27 5.07 27.58
N LYS A 198 -2.56 4.49 28.72
CA LYS A 198 -2.11 4.99 30.02
C LYS A 198 -0.67 4.59 30.30
N GLY A 199 0.09 5.47 30.91
CA GLY A 199 1.49 5.25 31.21
C GLY A 199 2.37 5.09 29.96
N GLN A 200 3.30 4.11 29.99
CA GLN A 200 4.12 3.68 28.85
C GLN A 200 4.85 4.84 28.12
N LYS A 201 5.38 5.83 28.85
CA LYS A 201 6.01 7.03 28.29
C LYS A 201 7.13 6.71 27.28
N LEU A 202 8.01 5.75 27.64
CA LEU A 202 9.10 5.33 26.75
C LEU A 202 8.57 4.72 25.45
N ALA A 203 7.52 3.90 25.54
CA ALA A 203 6.92 3.28 24.36
C ALA A 203 6.24 4.33 23.47
N LYS A 204 5.53 5.30 24.04
CA LYS A 204 4.94 6.43 23.30
C LYS A 204 6.03 7.23 22.58
N ARG A 205 7.15 7.55 23.27
CA ARG A 205 8.28 8.25 22.66
C ARG A 205 8.93 7.46 21.54
N ALA A 206 9.15 6.16 21.72
CA ALA A 206 9.68 5.29 20.68
C ALA A 206 8.76 5.20 19.45
N MET A 207 7.44 5.15 19.67
CA MET A 207 6.44 5.17 18.58
C MET A 207 6.43 6.52 17.83
N GLU A 208 6.62 7.64 18.52
CA GLU A 208 6.77 8.96 17.90
C GLU A 208 8.02 9.01 17.01
N ILE A 209 9.17 8.55 17.51
CA ILE A 209 10.43 8.47 16.74
C ILE A 209 10.24 7.54 15.54
N ALA A 210 9.64 6.37 15.75
CA ALA A 210 9.36 5.42 14.70
C ALA A 210 8.46 6.02 13.61
N ALA A 211 7.40 6.75 13.99
CA ALA A 211 6.50 7.44 13.06
C ALA A 211 7.19 8.57 12.29
N ALA A 212 8.05 9.35 12.97
CA ALA A 212 8.79 10.43 12.34
C ALA A 212 9.79 9.94 11.31
N GLY A 213 10.56 8.90 11.64
CA GLY A 213 11.60 8.35 10.79
C GLY A 213 11.16 7.24 9.84
N GLY A 214 9.96 6.67 10.01
CA GLY A 214 9.51 5.48 9.27
C GLY A 214 10.22 4.21 9.72
N HIS A 215 10.68 4.15 10.98
CA HIS A 215 11.49 3.06 11.51
C HIS A 215 10.65 1.83 11.86
N ASN A 216 11.18 0.65 11.58
CA ASN A 216 10.61 -0.61 12.05
C ASN A 216 10.84 -0.77 13.55
N ILE A 217 9.82 -1.20 14.28
CA ILE A 217 9.84 -1.28 15.75
C ILE A 217 9.41 -2.64 16.27
N LEU A 218 10.10 -3.13 17.30
CA LEU A 218 9.76 -4.33 18.06
C LEU A 218 9.37 -3.97 19.48
N LEU A 219 8.17 -4.40 19.88
CA LEU A 219 7.61 -4.23 21.21
C LEU A 219 7.74 -5.55 21.99
N ILE A 220 8.52 -5.57 23.07
CA ILE A 220 8.73 -6.75 23.91
C ILE A 220 8.08 -6.49 25.28
N GLY A 221 7.33 -7.43 25.83
CA GLY A 221 6.78 -7.26 27.16
C GLY A 221 5.78 -8.35 27.54
N PRO A 222 5.42 -8.44 28.81
CA PRO A 222 4.44 -9.39 29.32
C PRO A 222 3.07 -9.29 28.63
N PRO A 223 2.23 -10.31 28.72
CA PRO A 223 0.84 -10.21 28.27
C PRO A 223 0.10 -9.08 29.00
N GLY A 224 -0.75 -8.34 28.27
CA GLY A 224 -1.55 -7.26 28.85
C GLY A 224 -0.84 -5.89 28.98
N THR A 225 0.42 -5.74 28.55
CA THR A 225 1.16 -4.46 28.64
C THR A 225 0.77 -3.42 27.59
N GLY A 226 -0.20 -3.70 26.71
CA GLY A 226 -0.71 -2.74 25.73
C GLY A 226 0.03 -2.73 24.37
N LYS A 227 0.89 -3.73 24.05
CA LYS A 227 1.63 -3.81 22.78
C LYS A 227 0.74 -3.65 21.55
N SER A 228 -0.29 -4.48 21.43
CA SER A 228 -1.24 -4.46 20.30
C SER A 228 -2.11 -3.19 20.32
N MET A 229 -2.35 -2.61 21.50
CA MET A 229 -3.06 -1.35 21.67
C MET A 229 -2.25 -0.17 21.11
N LEU A 230 -0.95 -0.11 21.42
CA LEU A 230 -0.01 0.87 20.85
C LEU A 230 0.12 0.73 19.33
N ALA A 231 0.30 -0.50 18.84
CA ALA A 231 0.44 -0.76 17.41
C ALA A 231 -0.77 -0.27 16.60
N LYS A 232 -2.00 -0.54 17.06
CA LYS A 232 -3.24 -0.08 16.42
C LYS A 232 -3.39 1.44 16.38
N ARG A 233 -2.70 2.16 17.26
CA ARG A 233 -2.72 3.63 17.31
C ARG A 233 -1.63 4.29 16.47
N LEU A 234 -0.65 3.54 15.99
CA LEU A 234 0.41 4.09 15.14
C LEU A 234 -0.12 4.84 13.90
N PRO A 235 -1.12 4.34 13.15
CA PRO A 235 -1.67 5.08 12.02
C PRO A 235 -2.21 6.47 12.39
N THR A 236 -2.65 6.67 13.63
CA THR A 236 -3.21 7.95 14.09
C THR A 236 -2.18 9.06 14.24
N ILE A 237 -0.90 8.69 14.40
CA ILE A 237 0.22 9.63 14.56
C ILE A 237 1.09 9.74 13.31
N LEU A 238 0.89 8.90 12.30
CA LEU A 238 1.58 8.98 11.02
C LEU A 238 1.09 10.21 10.22
N PRO A 239 1.95 10.81 9.38
CA PRO A 239 1.54 11.85 8.45
C PRO A 239 0.43 11.35 7.52
N PRO A 240 -0.51 12.22 7.09
CA PRO A 240 -1.51 11.84 6.11
C PRO A 240 -0.85 11.36 4.81
N LEU A 241 -1.57 10.52 4.05
CA LEU A 241 -1.13 10.12 2.72
C LEU A 241 -1.03 11.35 1.81
N THR A 242 0.05 11.47 1.07
CA THR A 242 0.10 12.35 -0.09
C THR A 242 -0.82 11.82 -1.18
N PHE A 243 -1.19 12.65 -2.13
CA PHE A 243 -2.05 12.22 -3.24
C PHE A 243 -1.44 11.05 -4.03
N GLY A 244 -0.13 11.08 -4.28
CA GLY A 244 0.58 9.99 -4.94
C GLY A 244 0.56 8.70 -4.13
N GLU A 245 0.89 8.76 -2.83
CA GLU A 245 0.82 7.60 -1.92
C GLU A 245 -0.60 7.01 -1.85
N ALA A 246 -1.62 7.88 -1.85
CA ALA A 246 -3.02 7.47 -1.81
C ALA A 246 -3.42 6.71 -3.09
N ILE A 247 -3.00 7.19 -4.27
CA ILE A 247 -3.23 6.50 -5.55
C ILE A 247 -2.53 5.14 -5.56
N GLU A 248 -1.26 5.06 -5.17
CA GLU A 248 -0.51 3.79 -5.14
C GLU A 248 -1.16 2.76 -4.20
N ALA A 249 -1.50 3.17 -2.98
CA ALA A 249 -2.20 2.30 -2.04
C ALA A 249 -3.57 1.86 -2.57
N THR A 250 -4.34 2.79 -3.15
CA THR A 250 -5.66 2.49 -3.71
C THR A 250 -5.56 1.51 -4.88
N LYS A 251 -4.57 1.65 -5.77
CA LYS A 251 -4.34 0.68 -6.87
C LYS A 251 -4.17 -0.75 -6.34
N VAL A 252 -3.36 -0.94 -5.29
CA VAL A 252 -3.14 -2.26 -4.69
C VAL A 252 -4.44 -2.83 -4.14
N HIS A 253 -5.21 -2.02 -3.39
CA HIS A 253 -6.48 -2.45 -2.81
C HIS A 253 -7.58 -2.69 -3.85
N SER A 254 -7.62 -1.89 -4.91
CA SER A 254 -8.56 -2.05 -6.02
C SER A 254 -8.32 -3.38 -6.77
N VAL A 255 -7.07 -3.67 -7.14
CA VAL A 255 -6.71 -4.93 -7.83
C VAL A 255 -6.98 -6.15 -6.95
N SER A 256 -6.72 -6.06 -5.64
CA SER A 256 -7.00 -7.15 -4.70
C SER A 256 -8.49 -7.34 -4.40
N GLY A 257 -9.35 -6.38 -4.77
CA GLY A 257 -10.77 -6.40 -4.44
C GLY A 257 -11.06 -6.13 -2.96
N THR A 258 -10.13 -5.47 -2.25
CA THR A 258 -10.27 -5.11 -0.82
C THR A 258 -10.59 -3.63 -0.61
N LEU A 259 -10.79 -2.86 -1.68
CA LEU A 259 -11.24 -1.48 -1.58
C LEU A 259 -12.71 -1.47 -1.14
N PRO A 260 -13.08 -0.75 -0.05
CA PRO A 260 -14.46 -0.66 0.40
C PRO A 260 -15.36 -0.01 -0.67
N GLU A 261 -16.61 -0.44 -0.76
CA GLU A 261 -17.60 0.14 -1.67
C GLU A 261 -17.77 1.66 -1.42
N GLY A 262 -17.86 2.42 -2.50
CA GLY A 262 -18.03 3.88 -2.45
C GLY A 262 -16.77 4.68 -2.09
N VAL A 263 -15.66 4.01 -1.79
CA VAL A 263 -14.37 4.68 -1.54
C VAL A 263 -13.68 4.97 -2.86
N SER A 264 -13.52 6.25 -3.17
CA SER A 264 -12.82 6.71 -4.38
C SER A 264 -11.30 6.60 -4.25
N LEU A 265 -10.78 6.94 -3.06
CA LEU A 265 -9.34 6.96 -2.78
C LEU A 265 -9.11 6.68 -1.29
N LEU A 266 -8.13 5.83 -0.98
CA LEU A 266 -7.72 5.61 0.40
C LEU A 266 -7.11 6.90 0.96
N ARG A 267 -7.69 7.42 2.04
CA ARG A 267 -7.21 8.62 2.72
C ARG A 267 -6.38 8.30 3.95
N ARG A 268 -6.65 7.14 4.57
CA ARG A 268 -5.94 6.66 5.76
C ARG A 268 -4.87 5.65 5.36
N ARG A 269 -3.75 5.69 6.06
CA ARG A 269 -2.69 4.70 5.87
C ARG A 269 -3.22 3.31 6.22
N PRO A 270 -3.05 2.32 5.34
CA PRO A 270 -3.47 0.95 5.60
C PRO A 270 -2.83 0.41 6.88
N PHE A 271 -3.60 -0.33 7.67
CA PHE A 271 -3.12 -1.09 8.83
C PHE A 271 -3.47 -2.56 8.61
N ARG A 272 -2.45 -3.38 8.41
CA ARG A 272 -2.63 -4.82 8.19
C ARG A 272 -2.08 -5.59 9.39
N SER A 273 -2.88 -6.52 9.91
CA SER A 273 -2.53 -7.33 11.06
C SER A 273 -2.86 -8.80 10.77
N PRO A 274 -2.01 -9.46 9.98
CA PRO A 274 -2.23 -10.85 9.64
C PRO A 274 -2.04 -11.76 10.85
N HIS A 275 -2.81 -12.86 10.90
CA HIS A 275 -2.68 -13.86 11.94
C HIS A 275 -1.40 -14.71 11.72
N HIS A 276 -0.74 -15.14 12.78
CA HIS A 276 0.53 -15.90 12.70
C HIS A 276 0.41 -17.25 11.96
N THR A 277 -0.79 -17.81 11.79
CA THR A 277 -1.04 -19.06 11.02
C THR A 277 -1.10 -18.87 9.52
N MET A 278 -0.89 -17.64 9.01
CA MET A 278 -0.97 -17.38 7.58
C MET A 278 0.12 -18.09 6.77
N SER A 279 -0.18 -18.36 5.49
CA SER A 279 0.79 -18.94 4.57
C SER A 279 1.78 -17.90 4.02
N PRO A 280 3.00 -18.31 3.58
CA PRO A 280 3.92 -17.39 2.90
C PRO A 280 3.31 -16.71 1.67
N ILE A 281 2.46 -17.41 0.90
CA ILE A 281 1.77 -16.87 -0.27
C ILE A 281 0.78 -15.77 0.13
N SER A 282 0.05 -15.97 1.22
CA SER A 282 -0.87 -14.94 1.72
C SER A 282 -0.13 -13.69 2.18
N LEU A 283 1.08 -13.84 2.75
CA LEU A 283 1.88 -12.72 3.21
C LEU A 283 2.49 -11.93 2.04
N VAL A 284 3.19 -12.62 1.15
CA VAL A 284 4.00 -12.00 0.09
C VAL A 284 3.20 -11.78 -1.20
N GLY A 285 2.19 -12.60 -1.40
CA GLY A 285 1.44 -12.66 -2.64
C GLY A 285 1.83 -13.85 -3.50
N GLY A 286 1.03 -14.15 -4.51
CA GLY A 286 1.25 -15.30 -5.40
C GLY A 286 -0.03 -15.83 -6.01
N GLY A 287 -0.01 -17.13 -6.32
CA GLY A 287 -1.08 -17.80 -7.03
C GLY A 287 -0.75 -18.07 -8.50
N SER A 288 -1.63 -18.75 -9.21
CA SER A 288 -1.53 -18.98 -10.67
C SER A 288 -1.71 -17.66 -11.43
N ASN A 289 -2.64 -16.84 -10.99
CA ASN A 289 -2.77 -15.42 -11.34
C ASN A 289 -2.23 -14.61 -10.15
N PRO A 290 -1.03 -14.00 -10.25
CA PRO A 290 -0.38 -13.36 -9.12
C PRO A 290 -1.20 -12.22 -8.53
N MET A 291 -1.60 -12.37 -7.25
CA MET A 291 -2.31 -11.35 -6.49
C MET A 291 -1.41 -10.77 -5.40
N PRO A 292 -1.61 -9.49 -5.02
CA PRO A 292 -0.85 -8.88 -3.94
C PRO A 292 -1.18 -9.54 -2.59
N GLY A 293 -0.15 -9.74 -1.74
CA GLY A 293 -0.29 -10.25 -0.38
C GLY A 293 -0.40 -9.14 0.66
N GLU A 294 -0.41 -9.52 1.95
CA GLU A 294 -0.54 -8.59 3.08
C GLU A 294 0.55 -7.50 3.11
N VAL A 295 1.79 -7.83 2.68
CA VAL A 295 2.88 -6.83 2.59
C VAL A 295 2.56 -5.73 1.58
N SER A 296 1.90 -6.07 0.47
CA SER A 296 1.48 -5.10 -0.53
C SER A 296 0.21 -4.36 -0.11
N LEU A 297 -0.71 -5.03 0.57
CA LEU A 297 -1.89 -4.38 1.17
C LEU A 297 -1.52 -3.40 2.28
N ALA A 298 -0.34 -3.56 2.91
CA ALA A 298 0.22 -2.62 3.88
C ALA A 298 0.99 -1.45 3.23
N HIS A 299 1.05 -1.38 1.90
CA HIS A 299 1.82 -0.36 1.18
C HIS A 299 1.44 1.07 1.61
N ASN A 300 2.44 1.91 1.87
CA ASN A 300 2.33 3.26 2.43
C ASN A 300 1.61 3.31 3.80
N GLY A 301 1.59 2.19 4.52
CA GLY A 301 0.93 2.01 5.80
C GLY A 301 1.76 1.23 6.81
N VAL A 302 1.08 0.41 7.61
CA VAL A 302 1.65 -0.36 8.72
C VAL A 302 1.34 -1.85 8.56
N LEU A 303 2.37 -2.68 8.67
CA LEU A 303 2.24 -4.12 8.85
C LEU A 303 2.52 -4.47 10.31
N PHE A 304 1.50 -4.93 11.03
CA PHE A 304 1.60 -5.34 12.42
C PHE A 304 1.68 -6.86 12.55
N LEU A 305 2.76 -7.35 13.14
CA LEU A 305 3.00 -8.77 13.38
C LEU A 305 2.93 -9.02 14.90
N ASP A 306 1.76 -9.42 15.37
CA ASP A 306 1.59 -9.82 16.77
C ASP A 306 2.13 -11.23 16.99
N GLU A 307 2.70 -11.50 18.18
CA GLU A 307 3.31 -12.78 18.50
C GLU A 307 4.36 -13.22 17.47
N LEU A 308 5.28 -12.32 17.09
CA LEU A 308 6.27 -12.54 16.03
C LEU A 308 6.98 -13.92 16.09
N PRO A 309 7.39 -14.47 17.25
CA PRO A 309 8.03 -15.80 17.32
C PRO A 309 7.08 -16.97 16.98
N GLU A 310 5.78 -16.76 16.90
CA GLU A 310 4.81 -17.82 16.56
C GLU A 310 4.59 -17.94 15.04
N PHE A 311 5.04 -16.96 14.26
CA PHE A 311 5.02 -17.07 12.80
C PHE A 311 5.98 -18.17 12.32
N PRO A 312 5.58 -18.97 11.31
CA PRO A 312 6.48 -19.93 10.67
C PRO A 312 7.74 -19.22 10.13
N LYS A 313 8.91 -19.84 10.29
CA LYS A 313 10.19 -19.27 9.83
C LYS A 313 10.17 -18.88 8.35
N GLN A 314 9.51 -19.64 7.50
CA GLN A 314 9.37 -19.32 6.08
C GLN A 314 8.62 -18.02 5.83
N VAL A 315 7.64 -17.69 6.69
CA VAL A 315 6.86 -16.45 6.61
C VAL A 315 7.73 -15.25 7.01
N THR A 316 8.45 -15.35 8.14
CA THR A 316 9.32 -14.26 8.60
C THR A 316 10.54 -14.06 7.69
N ASP A 317 11.12 -15.13 7.15
CA ASP A 317 12.21 -15.03 6.17
C ASP A 317 11.74 -14.40 4.84
N GLY A 318 10.48 -14.63 4.44
CA GLY A 318 9.87 -14.00 3.28
C GLY A 318 9.73 -12.48 3.36
N LEU A 319 9.75 -11.91 4.58
CA LEU A 319 9.69 -10.45 4.79
C LEU A 319 11.00 -9.71 4.52
N ARG A 320 12.14 -10.43 4.48
CA ARG A 320 13.46 -9.80 4.38
C ARG A 320 13.61 -8.93 3.13
N GLN A 321 13.24 -9.47 1.97
CA GLN A 321 13.31 -8.72 0.72
C GLN A 321 12.28 -7.58 0.64
N PRO A 322 11.00 -7.79 0.97
CA PRO A 322 10.00 -6.72 1.01
C PRO A 322 10.42 -5.50 1.86
N ILE A 323 11.01 -5.74 3.03
CA ILE A 323 11.45 -4.66 3.94
C ILE A 323 12.61 -3.86 3.33
N GLU A 324 13.56 -4.50 2.62
CA GLU A 324 14.72 -3.82 2.03
C GLU A 324 14.38 -3.14 0.71
N ASP A 325 13.68 -3.84 -0.19
CA ASP A 325 13.46 -3.38 -1.56
C ASP A 325 12.21 -2.49 -1.69
N GLY A 326 11.28 -2.53 -0.72
CA GLY A 326 9.99 -1.86 -0.80
C GLY A 326 9.10 -2.38 -1.94
N LYS A 327 9.40 -3.56 -2.47
CA LYS A 327 8.67 -4.22 -3.55
C LYS A 327 8.80 -5.74 -3.47
N VAL A 328 7.79 -6.43 -3.99
CA VAL A 328 7.77 -7.88 -4.15
C VAL A 328 7.66 -8.22 -5.62
N THR A 329 8.52 -9.10 -6.10
CA THR A 329 8.47 -9.60 -7.47
C THR A 329 8.10 -11.07 -7.48
N ILE A 330 7.01 -11.39 -8.17
CA ILE A 330 6.51 -12.75 -8.34
C ILE A 330 6.74 -13.16 -9.78
N THR A 331 7.54 -14.21 -9.98
CA THR A 331 7.80 -14.78 -11.31
C THR A 331 7.00 -16.06 -11.48
N ARG A 332 6.25 -16.17 -12.57
CA ARG A 332 5.46 -17.34 -12.98
C ARG A 332 5.65 -17.60 -14.46
N ALA A 333 5.13 -18.72 -14.96
CA ALA A 333 5.18 -19.04 -16.39
C ALA A 333 4.55 -17.95 -17.27
N ASN A 334 3.51 -17.27 -16.76
CA ASN A 334 2.79 -16.21 -17.47
C ASN A 334 3.47 -14.82 -17.40
N GLY A 335 4.65 -14.71 -16.76
CA GLY A 335 5.36 -13.44 -16.66
C GLY A 335 5.86 -13.11 -15.25
N ARG A 336 6.42 -11.90 -15.15
CA ARG A 336 6.97 -11.33 -13.93
C ARG A 336 6.12 -10.13 -13.52
N VAL A 337 5.50 -10.21 -12.33
CA VAL A 337 4.68 -9.15 -11.75
C VAL A 337 5.38 -8.58 -10.52
N THR A 338 5.41 -7.25 -10.40
CA THR A 338 6.01 -6.55 -9.24
C THR A 338 4.92 -5.76 -8.53
N PHE A 339 4.80 -5.98 -7.22
CA PHE A 339 3.90 -5.25 -6.34
C PHE A 339 4.69 -4.33 -5.41
N PRO A 340 4.28 -3.08 -5.20
CA PRO A 340 4.89 -2.21 -4.21
C PRO A 340 4.54 -2.70 -2.80
N CYS A 341 5.47 -2.54 -1.85
CA CYS A 341 5.27 -2.92 -0.46
C CYS A 341 6.13 -2.07 0.50
N SER A 342 6.15 -0.76 0.30
CA SER A 342 6.78 0.16 1.24
C SER A 342 5.88 0.31 2.46
N PHE A 343 6.20 -0.34 3.55
CA PHE A 343 5.43 -0.32 4.79
C PHE A 343 6.34 -0.14 6.01
N MET A 344 5.77 0.35 7.09
CA MET A 344 6.40 0.36 8.39
C MET A 344 6.02 -0.90 9.15
N MET A 345 7.03 -1.70 9.56
CA MET A 345 6.79 -2.91 10.33
C MET A 345 6.72 -2.59 11.81
N VAL A 346 5.65 -3.03 12.46
CA VAL A 346 5.52 -3.10 13.92
C VAL A 346 5.42 -4.55 14.31
N ALA A 347 6.34 -5.03 15.13
CA ALA A 347 6.29 -6.37 15.65
C ALA A 347 6.06 -6.35 17.16
N ALA A 348 5.33 -7.32 17.67
CA ALA A 348 5.13 -7.50 19.10
C ALA A 348 5.45 -8.93 19.50
N MET A 349 6.03 -9.10 20.69
CA MET A 349 6.31 -10.42 21.24
C MET A 349 6.31 -10.40 22.78
N ASN A 350 6.15 -11.58 23.34
CA ASN A 350 6.41 -11.81 24.76
C ASN A 350 7.90 -12.13 24.97
N PRO A 351 8.48 -11.88 26.17
CA PRO A 351 9.89 -12.16 26.43
C PRO A 351 10.22 -13.66 26.60
N CYS A 352 9.21 -14.52 26.67
CA CYS A 352 9.31 -15.99 26.70
C CYS A 352 7.92 -16.60 26.52
N ARG A 353 7.81 -17.94 26.45
CA ARG A 353 6.53 -18.64 26.32
C ARG A 353 5.53 -18.36 27.44
N CYS A 354 5.96 -18.26 28.70
CA CYS A 354 5.06 -17.88 29.81
C CYS A 354 4.79 -16.37 29.85
N GLY A 355 5.60 -15.55 29.16
CA GLY A 355 5.42 -14.11 29.04
C GLY A 355 6.10 -13.27 30.13
N TYR A 356 6.75 -13.87 31.13
CA TYR A 356 7.21 -13.16 32.34
C TYR A 356 8.74 -13.20 32.56
N PHE A 357 9.55 -13.50 31.53
CA PHE A 357 11.00 -13.45 31.66
C PHE A 357 11.47 -12.00 31.86
N GLY A 358 12.17 -11.76 32.98
CA GLY A 358 12.62 -10.42 33.37
C GLY A 358 11.56 -9.52 34.00
N ASP A 359 10.34 -10.00 34.20
CA ASP A 359 9.27 -9.23 34.86
C ASP A 359 9.54 -9.12 36.36
N PRO A 360 9.52 -7.89 36.93
CA PRO A 360 9.77 -7.69 38.36
C PRO A 360 8.60 -8.13 39.26
N THR A 361 7.38 -8.20 38.71
CA THR A 361 6.16 -8.48 39.47
C THR A 361 5.77 -9.95 39.46
N ARG A 362 6.19 -10.71 38.45
CA ARG A 362 5.79 -12.10 38.25
C ARG A 362 6.97 -12.98 37.84
N LYS A 363 7.17 -14.07 38.57
CA LYS A 363 8.28 -14.98 38.31
C LYS A 363 8.07 -15.80 37.02
N CYS A 364 9.09 -15.80 36.16
CA CYS A 364 9.12 -16.67 34.99
C CYS A 364 9.23 -18.14 35.38
N THR A 365 8.45 -19.01 34.73
CA THR A 365 8.44 -20.47 34.95
C THR A 365 9.20 -21.25 33.88
N CYS A 366 9.71 -20.59 32.83
CA CYS A 366 10.45 -21.21 31.74
C CYS A 366 11.88 -21.56 32.15
N LYS A 367 12.39 -22.69 31.64
CA LYS A 367 13.82 -23.01 31.76
C LYS A 367 14.63 -22.06 30.84
N PRO A 368 15.89 -21.73 31.21
CA PRO A 368 16.73 -20.86 30.38
C PRO A 368 16.86 -21.33 28.91
N GLU A 369 16.95 -22.65 28.71
CA GLU A 369 17.01 -23.24 27.37
C GLU A 369 15.73 -23.00 26.53
N ASP A 370 14.56 -23.05 27.17
CA ASP A 370 13.27 -22.80 26.50
C ASP A 370 13.14 -21.33 26.13
N VAL A 371 13.65 -20.42 26.97
CA VAL A 371 13.70 -18.98 26.66
C VAL A 371 14.60 -18.76 25.45
N ARG A 372 15.82 -19.32 25.45
CA ARG A 372 16.74 -19.21 24.31
C ARG A 372 16.15 -19.79 23.03
N ARG A 373 15.51 -20.97 23.11
CA ARG A 373 14.84 -21.60 21.96
C ARG A 373 13.68 -20.77 21.44
N TYR A 374 12.94 -20.07 22.31
CA TYR A 374 11.86 -19.18 21.94
C TYR A 374 12.40 -17.94 21.22
N MET A 375 13.43 -17.30 21.76
CA MET A 375 14.08 -16.14 21.18
C MET A 375 14.74 -16.45 19.82
N SER A 376 15.36 -17.62 19.67
CA SER A 376 16.02 -18.04 18.42
C SER A 376 15.06 -18.30 17.25
N ARG A 377 13.74 -18.29 17.48
CA ARG A 377 12.76 -18.34 16.40
C ARG A 377 12.81 -17.09 15.50
N ILE A 378 13.21 -15.95 16.07
CA ILE A 378 13.50 -14.74 15.30
C ILE A 378 14.93 -14.83 14.83
N SER A 379 15.13 -14.85 13.51
CA SER A 379 16.48 -14.94 12.95
C SER A 379 17.24 -13.61 13.11
N GLY A 380 18.56 -13.69 13.31
CA GLY A 380 19.44 -12.52 13.36
C GLY A 380 19.22 -11.56 12.19
N PRO A 381 19.17 -12.05 10.93
CA PRO A 381 18.86 -11.20 9.78
C PRO A 381 17.50 -10.49 9.85
N MET A 382 16.51 -11.02 10.56
CA MET A 382 15.22 -10.33 10.77
C MET A 382 15.35 -9.23 11.83
N LEU A 383 16.05 -9.51 12.95
CA LEU A 383 16.39 -8.51 13.97
C LEU A 383 17.19 -7.36 13.39
N ASP A 384 18.09 -7.70 12.49
CA ASP A 384 18.85 -6.70 11.73
C ASP A 384 17.98 -5.74 10.90
N ARG A 385 16.73 -5.98 10.66
CA ARG A 385 15.80 -5.11 9.93
C ARG A 385 14.85 -4.31 10.82
N ILE A 386 15.01 -4.46 12.12
CA ILE A 386 14.28 -3.72 13.15
C ILE A 386 15.20 -2.63 13.68
N ASP A 387 14.78 -1.38 13.55
CA ASP A 387 15.61 -0.22 13.93
C ASP A 387 15.49 0.08 15.44
N ILE A 388 14.28 -0.04 15.98
CA ILE A 388 13.92 0.31 17.35
C ILE A 388 13.41 -0.93 18.08
N GLN A 389 13.92 -1.16 19.29
CA GLN A 389 13.50 -2.25 20.16
C GLN A 389 13.21 -1.68 21.54
N ILE A 390 12.00 -1.92 22.05
CA ILE A 390 11.62 -1.42 23.36
C ILE A 390 10.99 -2.51 24.22
N GLU A 391 11.25 -2.42 25.51
CA GLU A 391 10.59 -3.25 26.51
C GLU A 391 9.45 -2.47 27.17
N LEU A 392 8.27 -3.06 27.19
CA LEU A 392 7.10 -2.54 27.86
C LEU A 392 7.00 -3.21 29.23
N PRO A 393 7.18 -2.49 30.34
CA PRO A 393 6.97 -3.03 31.69
C PRO A 393 5.48 -3.32 31.92
N SER A 394 5.22 -4.18 32.89
CA SER A 394 3.86 -4.40 33.42
C SER A 394 3.31 -3.10 33.99
N VAL A 395 2.07 -2.74 33.62
CA VAL A 395 1.41 -1.53 34.12
C VAL A 395 0.88 -1.80 35.52
N THR A 396 1.17 -0.92 36.46
CA THR A 396 0.69 -1.03 37.84
C THR A 396 -0.77 -0.58 37.95
N TYR A 397 -1.45 -1.04 39.00
CA TYR A 397 -2.84 -0.60 39.30
C TYR A 397 -2.92 0.92 39.47
N ASP A 398 -1.92 1.50 40.13
CA ASP A 398 -1.87 2.95 40.39
C ASP A 398 -1.75 3.74 39.05
N GLU A 399 -0.97 3.27 38.10
CA GLU A 399 -0.87 3.87 36.77
C GLU A 399 -2.19 3.75 35.98
N LEU A 400 -2.91 2.62 36.14
CA LEU A 400 -4.20 2.43 35.46
C LEU A 400 -5.32 3.27 36.09
N SER A 401 -5.30 3.44 37.42
CA SER A 401 -6.32 4.15 38.18
C SER A 401 -6.03 5.64 38.33
N ALA A 402 -4.81 6.07 38.03
CA ALA A 402 -4.43 7.50 38.08
C ALA A 402 -5.38 8.34 37.21
N LYS A 403 -5.98 9.37 37.82
CA LYS A 403 -6.68 10.41 37.09
C LYS A 403 -5.62 11.25 36.39
N GLU A 404 -5.36 10.95 35.14
CA GLU A 404 -4.47 11.79 34.33
C GLU A 404 -5.13 13.16 34.11
N ASP A 405 -4.38 14.22 34.34
CA ASP A 405 -4.83 15.57 34.00
C ASP A 405 -5.05 15.65 32.49
N PRO A 406 -6.25 16.03 32.03
CA PRO A 406 -6.54 16.20 30.61
C PRO A 406 -5.52 17.11 29.85
N ALA A 407 -4.84 17.99 30.58
CA ALA A 407 -3.82 18.88 30.02
C ALA A 407 -2.48 18.17 29.74
N THR A 408 -2.23 17.02 30.40
CA THR A 408 -0.98 16.24 30.23
C THR A 408 -1.14 15.03 29.32
N LEU A 409 -2.37 14.75 28.87
CA LEU A 409 -2.68 13.65 27.97
C LEU A 409 -2.12 13.92 26.56
N GLU A 410 -1.20 13.09 26.10
CA GLU A 410 -0.70 13.13 24.71
C GLU A 410 -1.77 12.60 23.75
N ARG A 411 -2.39 13.50 23.00
CA ARG A 411 -3.37 13.14 21.96
C ARG A 411 -2.66 12.78 20.65
N SER A 412 -3.25 11.90 19.88
CA SER A 412 -2.76 11.55 18.54
C SER A 412 -2.51 12.76 17.64
N ALA A 413 -3.37 13.78 17.72
CA ALA A 413 -3.23 15.01 16.93
C ALA A 413 -1.95 15.80 17.26
N ASP A 414 -1.58 15.88 18.56
CA ASP A 414 -0.40 16.60 19.01
C ASP A 414 0.88 15.88 18.60
N VAL A 415 0.92 14.55 18.80
CA VAL A 415 2.04 13.71 18.34
C VAL A 415 2.17 13.77 16.82
N ARG A 416 1.08 13.65 16.07
CA ARG A 416 1.07 13.77 14.60
C ARG A 416 1.64 15.12 14.14
N LYS A 417 1.29 16.20 14.80
CA LYS A 417 1.82 17.52 14.48
C LYS A 417 3.34 17.55 14.61
N ARG A 418 3.91 17.04 15.73
CA ARG A 418 5.36 16.97 15.93
C ARG A 418 6.03 16.08 14.87
N VAL A 419 5.43 14.95 14.56
CA VAL A 419 5.90 14.02 13.50
C VAL A 419 5.92 14.69 12.12
N CYS A 420 4.86 15.41 11.76
CA CYS A 420 4.79 16.14 10.48
C CYS A 420 5.82 17.28 10.43
N GLU A 421 6.01 18.02 11.53
CA GLU A 421 7.03 19.08 11.63
C GLU A 421 8.44 18.49 11.48
N ALA A 422 8.73 17.36 12.14
CA ALA A 422 10.03 16.68 12.02
C ALA A 422 10.32 16.22 10.60
N ARG A 423 9.33 15.63 9.90
CA ARG A 423 9.49 15.22 8.48
C ARG A 423 9.68 16.43 7.55
N LYS A 424 8.97 17.52 7.81
CA LYS A 424 9.16 18.76 7.06
C LYS A 424 10.58 19.31 7.27
N PHE A 425 11.04 19.38 8.52
CA PHE A 425 12.39 19.80 8.86
C PHE A 425 13.46 18.89 8.20
N ALA A 426 13.29 17.57 8.25
CA ALA A 426 14.19 16.62 7.59
C ALA A 426 14.30 16.88 6.09
N LYS A 427 13.16 17.09 5.41
CA LYS A 427 13.12 17.39 3.97
C LYS A 427 13.82 18.70 3.62
N GLU A 428 13.56 19.77 4.39
CA GLU A 428 14.20 21.07 4.21
C GLU A 428 15.70 20.99 4.46
N ARG A 429 16.13 20.25 5.48
CA ARG A 429 17.54 20.02 5.80
C ARG A 429 18.25 19.26 4.67
N MET A 430 17.69 18.12 4.19
CA MET A 430 18.26 17.36 3.10
C MET A 430 18.43 18.23 1.85
N LYS A 431 17.42 19.02 1.51
CA LYS A 431 17.48 19.93 0.38
C LYS A 431 18.59 20.99 0.55
N ALA A 432 18.74 21.57 1.73
CA ALA A 432 19.78 22.55 2.01
C ALA A 432 21.19 21.94 1.94
N GLU A 433 21.36 20.69 2.39
CA GLU A 433 22.63 19.95 2.28
C GLU A 433 22.98 19.65 0.82
N ASP A 434 21.99 19.23 0.01
CA ASP A 434 22.20 18.96 -1.41
C ASP A 434 22.58 20.24 -2.18
N GLU A 435 21.91 21.36 -1.90
CA GLU A 435 22.24 22.66 -2.47
C GLU A 435 23.64 23.14 -2.07
N ALA A 436 24.03 22.94 -0.80
CA ALA A 436 25.34 23.35 -0.28
C ALA A 436 26.49 22.56 -0.92
N HIS A 437 26.27 21.30 -1.27
CA HIS A 437 27.27 20.41 -1.87
C HIS A 437 27.13 20.24 -3.39
N GLY A 438 26.19 20.95 -4.03
CA GLY A 438 25.96 20.91 -5.48
C GLY A 438 25.53 19.52 -5.97
N TYR A 439 24.79 18.76 -5.14
CA TYR A 439 24.31 17.44 -5.51
C TYR A 439 23.02 17.51 -6.31
N GLU A 440 23.02 16.96 -7.50
CA GLU A 440 21.84 16.81 -8.35
C GLU A 440 21.32 15.37 -8.29
N HIS A 441 20.07 15.21 -7.87
CA HIS A 441 19.41 13.92 -7.89
C HIS A 441 19.14 13.46 -9.32
N SER A 442 19.54 12.24 -9.64
CA SER A 442 19.17 11.61 -10.90
C SER A 442 17.64 11.45 -10.98
N PRO A 443 17.02 11.65 -12.15
CA PRO A 443 15.60 11.36 -12.35
C PRO A 443 15.20 9.90 -12.02
N ALA A 444 16.17 8.99 -11.98
CA ALA A 444 16.00 7.59 -11.62
C ALA A 444 16.04 7.34 -10.09
N GLU A 445 16.53 8.31 -9.30
CA GLU A 445 16.55 8.20 -7.85
C GLU A 445 15.16 8.37 -7.26
N LYS A 446 14.78 7.45 -6.38
CA LYS A 446 13.51 7.58 -5.65
C LYS A 446 13.63 8.70 -4.61
N PRO A 447 12.62 9.59 -4.51
CA PRO A 447 12.62 10.61 -3.47
C PRO A 447 12.62 9.96 -2.08
N LEU A 448 13.47 10.45 -1.19
CA LEU A 448 13.50 10.03 0.21
C LEU A 448 12.32 10.66 0.95
N HIS A 449 11.51 9.83 1.58
CA HIS A 449 10.34 10.27 2.35
C HIS A 449 10.59 10.29 3.87
N CYS A 450 11.58 9.53 4.34
CA CYS A 450 11.91 9.42 5.77
C CYS A 450 13.34 8.90 5.98
N ASN A 451 13.86 9.09 7.21
CA ASN A 451 15.25 8.75 7.55
C ASN A 451 15.54 7.24 7.51
N ALA A 452 14.55 6.37 7.72
CA ALA A 452 14.74 4.91 7.61
C ALA A 452 15.14 4.46 6.20
N GLN A 453 14.85 5.27 5.17
CA GLN A 453 15.18 4.98 3.78
C GLN A 453 16.59 5.45 3.36
N LEU A 454 17.34 6.12 4.24
CA LEU A 454 18.70 6.56 3.95
C LEU A 454 19.61 5.35 3.67
N ASP A 455 20.23 5.35 2.51
CA ASP A 455 21.27 4.40 2.15
C ASP A 455 22.63 4.79 2.76
N PRO A 456 23.68 3.96 2.70
CA PRO A 456 24.97 4.28 3.29
C PRO A 456 25.62 5.57 2.74
N ALA A 457 25.34 5.95 1.50
CA ALA A 457 25.84 7.20 0.93
C ALA A 457 25.10 8.41 1.51
N SER A 458 23.78 8.31 1.61
CA SER A 458 22.91 9.32 2.22
C SER A 458 23.17 9.49 3.73
N ILE A 459 23.46 8.38 4.45
CA ILE A 459 23.85 8.45 5.86
C ILE A 459 25.10 9.32 6.02
N ARG A 460 26.16 9.08 5.24
CA ARG A 460 27.40 9.89 5.30
C ARG A 460 27.14 11.36 5.02
N ARG A 461 26.18 11.68 4.15
CA ARG A 461 25.82 13.05 3.77
C ARG A 461 24.96 13.75 4.81
N TYR A 462 23.89 13.09 5.28
CA TYR A 462 22.85 13.74 6.07
C TYR A 462 22.97 13.51 7.58
N CYS A 463 23.80 12.57 8.04
CA CYS A 463 23.98 12.27 9.45
C CYS A 463 25.26 12.92 10.01
N VAL A 464 25.41 14.23 9.78
CA VAL A 464 26.51 15.00 10.36
C VAL A 464 26.34 15.07 11.88
N MET A 465 27.44 14.82 12.65
CA MET A 465 27.41 14.76 14.09
C MET A 465 28.58 15.55 14.71
N THR A 466 28.44 15.91 15.99
CA THR A 466 29.51 16.52 16.76
C THR A 466 30.61 15.50 17.13
N GLU A 467 31.80 15.97 17.52
CA GLU A 467 32.88 15.10 18.00
C GLU A 467 32.44 14.24 19.19
N GLU A 468 31.79 14.83 20.17
CA GLU A 468 31.24 14.14 21.34
C GLU A 468 30.23 13.04 20.97
N ALA A 469 29.36 13.31 19.98
CA ALA A 469 28.40 12.33 19.46
C ALA A 469 29.14 11.17 18.76
N SER A 470 30.20 11.46 18.01
CA SER A 470 31.04 10.46 17.33
C SER A 470 31.78 9.57 18.34
N ASP A 471 32.33 10.15 19.40
CA ASP A 471 33.01 9.40 20.44
C ASP A 471 32.06 8.49 21.23
N LEU A 472 30.85 9.00 21.55
CA LEU A 472 29.82 8.19 22.19
C LEU A 472 29.38 7.02 21.31
N LEU A 473 29.19 7.26 20.01
CA LEU A 473 28.83 6.21 19.06
C LEU A 473 29.95 5.15 18.93
N ARG A 474 31.20 5.58 18.89
CA ARG A 474 32.36 4.66 18.88
C ARG A 474 32.39 3.80 20.15
N ALA A 475 32.24 4.41 21.32
CA ALA A 475 32.18 3.68 22.59
C ALA A 475 31.01 2.68 22.62
N ALA A 476 29.83 3.08 22.10
CA ALA A 476 28.69 2.18 21.99
C ALA A 476 28.96 1.02 21.01
N PHE A 477 29.59 1.30 19.87
CA PHE A 477 29.97 0.28 18.88
C PHE A 477 30.88 -0.79 19.47
N GLU A 478 31.93 -0.38 20.20
CA GLU A 478 32.89 -1.27 20.83
C GLU A 478 32.26 -2.05 21.99
N ASN A 479 31.55 -1.37 22.90
CA ASN A 479 30.96 -1.97 24.09
C ASN A 479 29.80 -2.91 23.82
N LEU A 480 28.99 -2.64 22.79
CA LEU A 480 27.81 -3.43 22.43
C LEU A 480 28.10 -4.47 21.34
N GLY A 481 29.31 -4.46 20.75
CA GLY A 481 29.69 -5.39 19.68
C GLY A 481 28.80 -5.21 18.43
N LEU A 482 28.45 -3.98 18.07
CA LEU A 482 27.52 -3.67 16.99
C LEU A 482 28.09 -4.08 15.63
N SER A 483 27.24 -4.59 14.75
CA SER A 483 27.58 -4.77 13.34
C SER A 483 27.58 -3.42 12.59
N ALA A 484 28.20 -3.35 11.41
CA ALA A 484 28.12 -2.16 10.55
C ALA A 484 26.68 -1.74 10.24
N ARG A 485 25.78 -2.71 10.07
CA ARG A 485 24.33 -2.44 9.89
C ARG A 485 23.70 -1.86 11.16
N GLY A 486 24.13 -2.34 12.34
CA GLY A 486 23.68 -1.80 13.63
C GLY A 486 24.08 -0.34 13.81
N HIS A 487 25.32 0.00 13.44
CA HIS A 487 25.85 1.36 13.42
C HIS A 487 24.98 2.29 12.54
N ASP A 488 24.74 1.91 11.28
CA ASP A 488 23.97 2.73 10.35
C ASP A 488 22.53 2.96 10.83
N ARG A 489 21.93 2.00 11.53
CA ARG A 489 20.60 2.15 12.12
C ARG A 489 20.57 3.11 13.28
N ILE A 490 21.53 3.02 14.18
CA ILE A 490 21.64 3.99 15.27
C ILE A 490 21.73 5.39 14.68
N LEU A 491 22.51 5.59 13.62
CA LEU A 491 22.60 6.89 12.94
C LEU A 491 21.29 7.36 12.35
N ARG A 492 20.51 6.49 11.68
CA ARG A 492 19.20 6.84 11.14
C ARG A 492 18.21 7.24 12.25
N VAL A 493 18.21 6.47 13.36
CA VAL A 493 17.35 6.77 14.53
C VAL A 493 17.79 8.06 15.19
N ALA A 494 19.09 8.25 15.45
CA ALA A 494 19.65 9.47 16.03
C ALA A 494 19.35 10.70 15.14
N ARG A 495 19.44 10.55 13.81
CA ARG A 495 19.05 11.62 12.88
C ARG A 495 17.59 11.98 13.04
N THR A 496 16.71 10.99 13.20
CA THR A 496 15.28 11.24 13.42
C THR A 496 15.01 11.95 14.75
N ILE A 497 15.71 11.57 15.81
CA ILE A 497 15.61 12.22 17.12
C ILE A 497 16.06 13.69 17.00
N ALA A 498 17.18 13.94 16.31
CA ALA A 498 17.66 15.30 16.07
C ALA A 498 16.70 16.12 15.19
N ASP A 499 16.04 15.52 14.20
CA ASP A 499 15.01 16.19 13.39
C ASP A 499 13.75 16.53 14.22
N LEU A 500 13.35 15.66 15.15
CA LEU A 500 12.29 15.95 16.14
C LEU A 500 12.67 17.12 17.06
N ALA A 501 13.95 17.22 17.44
CA ALA A 501 14.50 18.33 18.21
C ALA A 501 14.80 19.58 17.35
N LYS A 502 14.59 19.53 16.03
CA LYS A 502 14.91 20.60 15.06
C LYS A 502 16.41 20.96 15.05
N CYS A 503 17.29 20.00 15.35
CA CYS A 503 18.74 20.15 15.35
C CYS A 503 19.32 19.73 13.99
N LYS A 504 20.11 20.60 13.35
CA LYS A 504 20.77 20.29 12.06
C LYS A 504 21.88 19.25 12.22
N VAL A 505 22.62 19.29 13.31
CA VAL A 505 23.74 18.39 13.64
C VAL A 505 23.31 17.45 14.76
N ILE A 506 23.66 16.17 14.64
CA ILE A 506 23.38 15.17 15.67
C ILE A 506 24.27 15.42 16.89
N GLN A 507 23.67 15.59 18.07
CA GLN A 507 24.34 15.78 19.35
C GLN A 507 24.49 14.45 20.10
N ALA A 508 25.34 14.43 21.15
CA ALA A 508 25.57 13.24 21.97
C ALA A 508 24.28 12.69 22.60
N GLU A 509 23.37 13.54 23.04
CA GLU A 509 22.07 13.15 23.59
C GLU A 509 21.19 12.36 22.60
N HIS A 510 21.23 12.72 21.30
CA HIS A 510 20.49 12.01 20.25
C HIS A 510 21.04 10.60 20.02
N ILE A 511 22.38 10.45 20.09
CA ILE A 511 23.04 9.13 20.01
C ILE A 511 22.70 8.30 21.25
N ALA A 512 22.73 8.89 22.44
CA ALA A 512 22.41 8.18 23.69
C ALA A 512 20.98 7.62 23.67
N GLU A 513 19.97 8.41 23.27
CA GLU A 513 18.58 7.95 23.12
C GLU A 513 18.49 6.84 22.05
N ALA A 514 19.14 6.99 20.89
CA ALA A 514 19.12 5.99 19.82
C ALA A 514 19.76 4.65 20.25
N VAL A 515 20.87 4.69 20.99
CA VAL A 515 21.53 3.50 21.56
C VAL A 515 20.62 2.81 22.58
N GLN A 516 19.97 3.58 23.45
CA GLN A 516 19.00 3.03 24.42
C GLN A 516 17.87 2.28 23.74
N LEU A 517 17.34 2.80 22.63
CA LEU A 517 16.28 2.17 21.84
C LEU A 517 16.72 0.90 21.10
N ARG A 518 18.00 0.51 21.20
CA ARG A 518 18.56 -0.72 20.63
C ARG A 518 19.30 -1.62 21.64
N SER A 519 19.33 -1.26 22.89
CA SER A 519 20.08 -1.97 23.94
C SER A 519 19.56 -3.39 24.24
N LEU A 520 18.39 -3.77 23.76
CA LEU A 520 17.77 -5.07 24.02
C LEU A 520 18.38 -6.23 23.22
N ASP A 521 19.15 -5.96 22.16
CA ASP A 521 19.88 -6.99 21.40
C ASP A 521 20.75 -7.85 22.34
N ARG A 522 21.48 -7.23 23.26
CA ARG A 522 22.33 -7.93 24.24
C ARG A 522 21.52 -8.65 25.32
N LYS A 523 20.41 -8.08 25.79
CA LYS A 523 19.58 -8.66 26.86
C LYS A 523 18.91 -9.96 26.44
N TYR A 524 18.43 -10.04 25.20
CA TYR A 524 17.59 -11.12 24.72
C TYR A 524 18.29 -12.07 23.74
N TRP A 525 19.29 -11.59 23.00
CA TRP A 525 20.00 -12.34 21.95
C TRP A 525 21.53 -12.34 22.11
N GLY A 526 22.10 -11.61 23.08
CA GLY A 526 23.52 -11.69 23.44
C GLY A 526 23.86 -13.06 24.05
N GLU A 527 25.07 -13.57 23.79
CA GLU A 527 25.60 -14.78 24.40
C GLU A 527 25.85 -14.61 25.91
#